data_a58c46a5034f3a3982c406ab74bd4536
#
_entry.id   a58c46a5034f3a3982c406ab74bd4536
#
_cell.length_a   1.000
_cell.length_b   1.000
_cell.length_c   1.000
_cell.angle_alpha   90.00
_cell.angle_beta   90.00
_cell.angle_gamma   90.00
#
_symmetry.space_group_name_H-M   'P 1'
#
loop_
_entity.id
_entity.type
_entity.pdbx_description
1 polymer ?
#
loop_
_entity_poly.entity_id
_entity_poly.type
_entity_poly.pdbx_seq_one_letter_code
_entity_poly.pdbx_strand_id
1 'polypeptide(L)'
;GSEMCIRDRPVEAYGGELPFEPVMVEHQLVDPTQRWSLLRRCNVDPTVHPVWRFKGGEQAALARWQAFKEKGLNGYARRRNNAADANGVSRMSAYIHYGMISPMKIAREAAEVGTKSAEKYLDELLVFREHPWHHIYATPEPYGVHNLPEWARLSWRSTADDPRTTRYTLRQLQRGEVHDPLWAACQRSLLRHGELHNNVRMTWGKALTLWTDDVEQSMAYGQALNDAYALDGRDPSSVVGVQWCHGLFDRPFHPPAPILGLVRQRDLRTHMSRLDMDAYRAHTDRPASETSHPIVVIGAGLAGAVAARLLADHGFDVVVLDKGRRVGGRCSRRALDDVVVTHGARHVHDWPEWMKAWCDGENTVMVQDGSTPSLRLMDGPETIAGWLNGIDVVTGTTV
;
A
#
# COMPACT_ATOMS: atom_id res chain seq x y z
N GLY A 1 -3.21 -6.56 33.24
CA GLY A 1 -3.71 -7.86 33.70
C GLY A 1 -4.52 -8.62 32.64
N SER A 2 -4.93 -7.96 31.54
CA SER A 2 -5.77 -8.57 30.48
C SER A 2 -4.97 -9.34 29.42
N GLU A 3 -3.74 -9.01 29.21
CA GLU A 3 -2.90 -9.63 28.16
C GLU A 3 -2.56 -11.10 28.42
N MET A 4 -2.42 -11.49 29.67
CA MET A 4 -2.15 -12.87 30.06
C MET A 4 -3.35 -13.80 29.88
N CYS A 5 -4.56 -13.28 29.99
CA CYS A 5 -5.77 -14.10 29.90
C CYS A 5 -6.04 -14.73 28.52
N ILE A 6 -5.59 -14.10 27.44
CA ILE A 6 -5.76 -14.65 26.08
C ILE A 6 -4.72 -15.74 25.81
N ARG A 7 -3.51 -15.58 26.31
CA ARG A 7 -2.39 -16.51 26.11
C ARG A 7 -2.56 -17.81 26.89
N ASP A 8 -3.14 -17.74 28.10
CA ASP A 8 -3.21 -18.87 29.02
C ASP A 8 -4.51 -19.68 28.88
N ARG A 9 -5.46 -19.25 28.02
CA ARG A 9 -6.66 -20.04 27.73
C ARG A 9 -6.37 -21.10 26.67
N PRO A 10 -6.79 -22.35 26.88
CA PRO A 10 -6.74 -23.38 25.84
C PRO A 10 -7.50 -22.91 24.60
N VAL A 11 -6.90 -23.09 23.44
CA VAL A 11 -7.56 -22.81 22.16
C VAL A 11 -8.46 -24.00 21.82
N GLU A 12 -9.61 -24.09 22.47
CA GLU A 12 -10.58 -25.16 22.25
C GLU A 12 -11.46 -24.85 21.03
N ALA A 13 -11.83 -25.91 20.31
CA ALA A 13 -12.85 -25.78 19.28
C ALA A 13 -14.20 -25.52 19.94
N TYR A 14 -14.97 -24.55 19.42
CA TYR A 14 -16.36 -24.41 19.79
C TYR A 14 -17.09 -25.70 19.37
N GLY A 15 -17.49 -26.53 20.33
CA GLY A 15 -18.17 -27.80 20.10
C GLY A 15 -19.67 -27.75 20.37
N GLY A 16 -20.24 -26.57 20.69
CA GLY A 16 -21.66 -26.39 20.95
C GLY A 16 -22.47 -26.06 19.70
N GLU A 17 -23.77 -26.12 19.82
CA GLU A 17 -24.67 -25.55 18.81
C GLU A 17 -24.48 -24.05 18.71
N LEU A 18 -24.62 -23.51 17.50
CA LEU A 18 -24.55 -22.06 17.31
C LEU A 18 -25.64 -21.37 18.17
N PRO A 19 -25.35 -20.29 18.87
CA PRO A 19 -26.32 -19.61 19.75
C PRO A 19 -27.46 -18.90 18.98
N PHE A 20 -27.54 -19.12 17.67
CA PHE A 20 -28.57 -18.60 16.78
C PHE A 20 -28.81 -19.59 15.64
N GLU A 21 -30.03 -19.65 15.16
CA GLU A 21 -30.33 -20.35 13.93
C GLU A 21 -29.74 -19.57 12.75
N PRO A 22 -29.00 -20.25 11.85
CA PRO A 22 -28.51 -19.58 10.65
C PRO A 22 -29.70 -19.08 9.82
N VAL A 23 -29.80 -17.77 9.66
CA VAL A 23 -30.77 -17.20 8.74
C VAL A 23 -30.37 -17.63 7.33
N MET A 24 -31.17 -18.50 6.73
CA MET A 24 -31.04 -18.86 5.32
C MET A 24 -31.47 -17.65 4.49
N VAL A 25 -30.48 -16.87 4.08
CA VAL A 25 -30.71 -15.80 3.11
C VAL A 25 -30.66 -16.44 1.72
N GLU A 26 -31.65 -16.15 0.87
CA GLU A 26 -31.53 -16.49 -0.54
C GLU A 26 -30.31 -15.80 -1.13
N HIS A 27 -29.24 -16.54 -1.31
CA HIS A 27 -28.01 -16.03 -1.90
C HIS A 27 -28.16 -16.01 -3.41
N GLN A 28 -28.27 -14.84 -3.98
CA GLN A 28 -27.92 -14.67 -5.39
C GLN A 28 -26.41 -14.75 -5.51
N LEU A 29 -25.92 -15.88 -6.00
CA LEU A 29 -24.52 -16.00 -6.37
C LEU A 29 -24.23 -14.95 -7.45
N VAL A 30 -23.23 -14.11 -7.18
CA VAL A 30 -22.80 -13.13 -8.17
C VAL A 30 -22.18 -13.86 -9.36
N ASP A 31 -22.80 -13.72 -10.54
CA ASP A 31 -22.21 -14.20 -11.78
C ASP A 31 -20.82 -13.55 -11.94
N PRO A 32 -19.74 -14.37 -12.07
CA PRO A 32 -18.39 -13.86 -12.25
C PRO A 32 -18.26 -12.85 -13.41
N THR A 33 -19.11 -12.95 -14.43
CA THR A 33 -19.15 -12.00 -15.56
C THR A 33 -19.67 -10.62 -15.17
N GLN A 34 -20.49 -10.54 -14.12
CA GLN A 34 -21.07 -9.29 -13.61
C GLN A 34 -20.20 -8.59 -12.55
N ARG A 35 -19.11 -9.19 -12.09
CA ARG A 35 -18.28 -8.64 -11.02
C ARG A 35 -17.82 -7.20 -11.27
N TRP A 36 -17.46 -6.87 -12.51
CA TRP A 36 -17.01 -5.53 -12.87
C TRP A 36 -18.14 -4.49 -12.88
N SER A 37 -19.35 -4.90 -13.25
CA SER A 37 -20.52 -4.03 -13.17
C SER A 37 -20.91 -3.72 -11.73
N LEU A 38 -20.76 -4.69 -10.84
CA LEU A 38 -20.96 -4.53 -9.40
C LEU A 38 -19.92 -3.60 -8.79
N LEU A 39 -18.64 -3.81 -9.09
CA LEU A 39 -17.55 -2.95 -8.60
C LEU A 39 -17.73 -1.49 -9.03
N ARG A 40 -18.22 -1.23 -10.25
CA ARG A 40 -18.54 0.14 -10.69
C ARG A 40 -19.66 0.81 -9.90
N ARG A 41 -20.53 0.04 -9.26
CA ARG A 41 -21.59 0.53 -8.37
C ARG A 41 -21.11 0.80 -6.95
N CYS A 42 -19.92 0.29 -6.60
CA CYS A 42 -19.27 0.57 -5.34
C CYS A 42 -18.44 1.84 -5.48
N ASN A 43 -18.38 2.64 -4.42
CA ASN A 43 -17.52 3.84 -4.39
C ASN A 43 -16.05 3.41 -4.10
N VAL A 44 -15.42 2.81 -5.10
CA VAL A 44 -14.02 2.36 -5.04
C VAL A 44 -13.15 3.24 -5.93
N ASP A 45 -11.92 3.45 -5.52
CA ASP A 45 -10.93 4.17 -6.34
C ASP A 45 -10.57 3.33 -7.58
N PRO A 46 -10.90 3.79 -8.80
CA PRO A 46 -10.64 3.06 -10.03
C PRO A 46 -9.15 3.01 -10.40
N THR A 47 -8.29 3.77 -9.73
CA THR A 47 -6.84 3.79 -9.98
C THR A 47 -6.10 2.67 -9.27
N VAL A 48 -6.76 2.01 -8.31
CA VAL A 48 -6.23 0.84 -7.61
C VAL A 48 -6.77 -0.41 -8.27
N HIS A 49 -5.90 -1.20 -8.89
CA HIS A 49 -6.34 -2.42 -9.57
C HIS A 49 -6.28 -3.67 -8.66
N PRO A 50 -6.98 -4.75 -9.03
CA PRO A 50 -6.95 -6.01 -8.31
C PRO A 50 -5.54 -6.62 -8.27
N VAL A 51 -5.20 -7.27 -7.15
CA VAL A 51 -3.95 -8.03 -7.03
C VAL A 51 -4.11 -9.38 -7.70
N TRP A 52 -3.49 -9.55 -8.88
CA TRP A 52 -3.71 -10.72 -9.74
C TRP A 52 -3.08 -12.02 -9.22
N ARG A 53 -1.94 -11.91 -8.53
CA ARG A 53 -1.19 -13.08 -8.01
C ARG A 53 -1.70 -13.58 -6.67
N PHE A 54 -2.59 -12.86 -6.02
CA PHE A 54 -3.17 -13.25 -4.73
C PHE A 54 -4.56 -13.85 -4.98
N LYS A 55 -4.66 -15.16 -4.85
CA LYS A 55 -5.94 -15.85 -5.00
C LYS A 55 -6.73 -15.77 -3.69
N GLY A 56 -7.95 -15.25 -3.76
CA GLY A 56 -8.88 -15.22 -2.63
C GLY A 56 -9.65 -16.53 -2.45
N GLY A 57 -10.39 -16.61 -1.34
CA GLY A 57 -11.27 -17.72 -1.01
C GLY A 57 -10.68 -18.73 -0.03
N GLU A 58 -11.55 -19.53 0.58
CA GLU A 58 -11.21 -20.50 1.63
C GLU A 58 -10.17 -21.52 1.17
N GLN A 59 -10.33 -22.09 -0.03
CA GLN A 59 -9.43 -23.11 -0.55
C GLN A 59 -8.00 -22.56 -0.73
N ALA A 60 -7.88 -21.32 -1.21
CA ALA A 60 -6.59 -20.67 -1.35
C ALA A 60 -5.95 -20.35 0.02
N ALA A 61 -6.77 -19.94 0.99
CA ALA A 61 -6.34 -19.72 2.37
C ALA A 61 -5.82 -21.01 3.03
N LEU A 62 -6.56 -22.10 2.90
CA LEU A 62 -6.18 -23.41 3.42
C LEU A 62 -4.88 -23.92 2.78
N ALA A 63 -4.76 -23.83 1.46
CA ALA A 63 -3.56 -24.23 0.74
C ALA A 63 -2.34 -23.40 1.18
N ARG A 64 -2.50 -22.08 1.33
CA ARG A 64 -1.43 -21.19 1.81
C ARG A 64 -1.02 -21.51 3.24
N TRP A 65 -1.98 -21.73 4.13
CA TRP A 65 -1.73 -22.12 5.51
C TRP A 65 -0.98 -23.45 5.59
N GLN A 66 -1.42 -24.45 4.86
CA GLN A 66 -0.77 -25.77 4.83
C GLN A 66 0.68 -25.67 4.33
N ALA A 67 0.91 -24.91 3.25
CA ALA A 67 2.26 -24.70 2.73
C ALA A 67 3.19 -24.01 3.74
N PHE A 68 2.67 -23.04 4.51
CA PHE A 68 3.45 -22.39 5.55
C PHE A 68 3.69 -23.32 6.74
N LYS A 69 2.70 -24.07 7.17
CA LYS A 69 2.82 -25.04 8.26
C LYS A 69 3.93 -26.06 7.99
N GLU A 70 4.04 -26.54 6.75
CA GLU A 70 5.06 -27.51 6.32
C GLU A 70 6.46 -26.89 6.18
N LYS A 71 6.57 -25.71 5.57
CA LYS A 71 7.86 -25.18 5.11
C LYS A 71 8.38 -23.97 5.91
N GLY A 72 7.50 -23.29 6.64
CA GLY A 72 7.80 -22.00 7.30
C GLY A 72 7.73 -22.02 8.82
N LEU A 73 6.71 -22.68 9.36
CA LEU A 73 6.36 -22.56 10.79
C LEU A 73 7.50 -22.97 11.74
N ASN A 74 8.18 -24.10 11.48
CA ASN A 74 9.28 -24.56 12.32
C ASN A 74 10.48 -23.62 12.35
N GLY A 75 10.64 -22.77 11.33
CA GLY A 75 11.72 -21.77 11.26
C GLY A 75 11.27 -20.34 11.62
N TYR A 76 10.00 -20.14 11.90
CA TYR A 76 9.36 -18.83 11.99
C TYR A 76 10.07 -17.88 12.98
N ALA A 77 10.34 -18.30 14.19
CA ALA A 77 10.95 -17.44 15.22
C ALA A 77 12.26 -16.77 14.75
N ARG A 78 13.05 -17.46 13.94
CA ARG A 78 14.34 -16.97 13.41
C ARG A 78 14.16 -16.19 12.11
N ARG A 79 13.22 -16.61 11.25
CA ARG A 79 13.06 -16.10 9.86
C ARG A 79 12.11 -14.92 9.75
N ARG A 80 11.17 -14.77 10.68
CA ARG A 80 10.07 -13.80 10.63
C ARG A 80 10.46 -12.32 10.42
N ASN A 81 11.68 -11.95 10.74
CA ASN A 81 12.16 -10.58 10.57
C ASN A 81 12.95 -10.34 9.28
N ASN A 82 13.16 -11.38 8.47
CA ASN A 82 13.84 -11.26 7.19
C ASN A 82 12.83 -11.05 6.05
N ALA A 83 12.70 -9.82 5.59
CA ALA A 83 11.77 -9.48 4.51
C ALA A 83 12.17 -10.03 3.14
N ALA A 84 13.44 -10.40 2.95
CA ALA A 84 13.92 -11.07 1.74
C ALA A 84 13.53 -12.56 1.67
N ASP A 85 13.12 -13.15 2.80
CA ASP A 85 12.68 -14.54 2.86
C ASP A 85 11.16 -14.66 2.63
N ALA A 86 10.77 -14.92 1.40
CA ALA A 86 9.37 -15.06 1.01
C ALA A 86 8.60 -16.16 1.75
N ASN A 87 9.30 -17.13 2.35
CA ASN A 87 8.72 -18.23 3.12
C ASN A 87 8.91 -18.09 4.63
N GLY A 88 9.49 -16.98 5.08
CA GLY A 88 9.73 -16.69 6.50
C GLY A 88 8.49 -16.30 7.29
N VAL A 89 7.40 -15.92 6.61
CA VAL A 89 6.12 -15.49 7.19
C VAL A 89 4.94 -16.17 6.52
N SER A 90 3.82 -16.27 7.24
CA SER A 90 2.63 -17.02 6.77
C SER A 90 1.90 -16.34 5.63
N ARG A 91 1.88 -15.00 5.59
CA ARG A 91 1.09 -14.17 4.66
C ARG A 91 -0.42 -14.43 4.77
N MET A 92 -0.89 -14.72 5.98
CA MET A 92 -2.30 -15.04 6.26
C MET A 92 -3.16 -13.83 6.58
N SER A 93 -2.56 -12.63 6.78
CA SER A 93 -3.29 -11.47 7.27
C SER A 93 -4.49 -11.08 6.41
N ALA A 94 -4.36 -11.06 5.08
CA ALA A 94 -5.47 -10.77 4.17
C ALA A 94 -6.56 -11.85 4.24
N TYR A 95 -6.20 -13.13 4.28
CA TYR A 95 -7.19 -14.21 4.39
C TYR A 95 -7.98 -14.16 5.70
N ILE A 96 -7.29 -13.81 6.81
CA ILE A 96 -7.95 -13.66 8.12
C ILE A 96 -8.82 -12.39 8.10
N HIS A 97 -8.32 -11.28 7.54
CA HIS A 97 -9.05 -10.01 7.45
C HIS A 97 -10.40 -10.17 6.75
N TYR A 98 -10.44 -10.89 5.64
CA TYR A 98 -11.66 -11.11 4.86
C TYR A 98 -12.46 -12.36 5.31
N GLY A 99 -12.11 -12.99 6.44
CA GLY A 99 -12.83 -14.15 6.96
C GLY A 99 -12.73 -15.41 6.10
N MET A 100 -11.74 -15.50 5.22
CA MET A 100 -11.53 -16.66 4.34
C MET A 100 -10.97 -17.88 5.09
N ILE A 101 -10.46 -17.67 6.29
CA ILE A 101 -10.02 -18.71 7.21
C ILE A 101 -10.16 -18.23 8.66
N SER A 102 -10.57 -19.11 9.54
CA SER A 102 -10.67 -18.81 10.97
C SER A 102 -9.28 -18.69 11.62
N PRO A 103 -8.99 -17.58 12.34
CA PRO A 103 -7.75 -17.45 13.12
C PRO A 103 -7.67 -18.53 14.20
N MET A 104 -8.79 -18.98 14.75
CA MET A 104 -8.84 -20.07 15.75
C MET A 104 -8.41 -21.42 15.16
N LYS A 105 -8.76 -21.70 13.89
CA LYS A 105 -8.26 -22.89 13.20
C LYS A 105 -6.74 -22.85 13.07
N ILE A 106 -6.20 -21.72 12.61
CA ILE A 106 -4.76 -21.51 12.49
C ILE A 106 -4.07 -21.69 13.85
N ALA A 107 -4.63 -21.09 14.89
CA ALA A 107 -4.07 -21.16 16.24
C ALA A 107 -4.03 -22.60 16.78
N ARG A 108 -5.10 -23.36 16.64
CA ARG A 108 -5.14 -24.77 17.07
C ARG A 108 -4.10 -25.61 16.34
N GLU A 109 -4.07 -25.52 15.02
CA GLU A 109 -3.12 -26.28 14.22
C GLU A 109 -1.64 -25.87 14.45
N ALA A 110 -1.39 -24.59 14.76
CA ALA A 110 -0.06 -24.14 15.15
C ALA A 110 0.33 -24.66 16.55
N ALA A 111 -0.62 -24.70 17.50
CA ALA A 111 -0.39 -25.25 18.84
C ALA A 111 -0.04 -26.73 18.81
N GLU A 112 -0.69 -27.51 17.94
CA GLU A 112 -0.42 -28.95 17.76
C GLU A 112 1.02 -29.25 17.33
N VAL A 113 1.70 -28.28 16.67
CA VAL A 113 3.11 -28.45 16.24
C VAL A 113 4.07 -28.43 17.43
N GLY A 114 3.77 -27.72 18.52
CA GLY A 114 4.47 -27.79 19.80
C GLY A 114 5.93 -27.32 19.79
N THR A 115 6.36 -26.51 18.79
CA THR A 115 7.73 -26.00 18.72
C THR A 115 7.82 -24.55 19.21
N LYS A 116 9.00 -24.09 19.66
CA LYS A 116 9.23 -22.70 20.04
C LYS A 116 8.90 -21.71 18.91
N SER A 117 9.04 -22.13 17.66
CA SER A 117 8.65 -21.30 16.51
C SER A 117 7.14 -21.21 16.38
N ALA A 118 6.42 -22.28 16.64
CA ALA A 118 4.95 -22.28 16.66
C ALA A 118 4.41 -21.47 17.84
N GLU A 119 5.03 -21.56 19.03
CA GLU A 119 4.69 -20.71 20.18
C GLU A 119 4.90 -19.23 19.83
N LYS A 120 6.02 -18.88 19.17
CA LYS A 120 6.25 -17.50 18.70
C LYS A 120 5.26 -17.05 17.65
N TYR A 121 4.80 -17.94 16.78
CA TYR A 121 3.74 -17.63 15.81
C TYR A 121 2.40 -17.37 16.49
N LEU A 122 2.06 -18.17 17.50
CA LEU A 122 0.87 -17.96 18.33
C LEU A 122 0.90 -16.63 19.08
N ASP A 123 2.06 -16.25 19.60
CA ASP A 123 2.27 -14.95 20.24
C ASP A 123 1.96 -13.79 19.25
N GLU A 124 2.44 -13.87 18.01
CA GLU A 124 2.14 -12.88 16.98
C GLU A 124 0.65 -12.89 16.55
N LEU A 125 0.01 -14.04 16.51
CA LEU A 125 -1.37 -14.18 16.09
C LEU A 125 -2.35 -13.79 17.21
N LEU A 126 -2.17 -14.32 18.42
CA LEU A 126 -3.14 -14.20 19.52
C LEU A 126 -2.90 -12.99 20.41
N VAL A 127 -1.68 -12.43 20.44
CA VAL A 127 -1.38 -11.24 21.22
C VAL A 127 -1.26 -10.02 20.32
N PHE A 128 -0.26 -9.99 19.43
CA PHE A 128 0.03 -8.79 18.64
C PHE A 128 -1.01 -8.47 17.56
N ARG A 129 -1.79 -9.45 17.11
CA ARG A 129 -2.91 -9.20 16.20
C ARG A 129 -4.20 -8.86 16.96
N GLU A 130 -4.53 -9.57 18.05
CA GLU A 130 -5.78 -9.39 18.77
C GLU A 130 -5.80 -8.12 19.63
N HIS A 131 -4.64 -7.70 20.15
CA HIS A 131 -4.54 -6.45 20.91
C HIS A 131 -4.99 -5.21 20.10
N PRO A 132 -4.59 -5.00 18.84
CA PRO A 132 -5.16 -3.99 17.96
C PRO A 132 -6.68 -4.06 17.79
N TRP A 133 -7.24 -5.26 17.65
CA TRP A 133 -8.69 -5.44 17.55
C TRP A 133 -9.41 -4.91 18.78
N HIS A 134 -8.91 -5.28 19.96
CA HIS A 134 -9.46 -4.79 21.22
C HIS A 134 -9.33 -3.26 21.34
N HIS A 135 -8.17 -2.72 20.97
CA HIS A 135 -7.92 -1.28 21.01
C HIS A 135 -8.89 -0.51 20.10
N ILE A 136 -9.00 -0.89 18.83
CA ILE A 136 -9.88 -0.24 17.86
C ILE A 136 -11.35 -0.33 18.31
N TYR A 137 -11.79 -1.49 18.81
CA TYR A 137 -13.15 -1.68 19.30
C TYR A 137 -13.47 -0.80 20.51
N ALA A 138 -12.51 -0.63 21.41
CA ALA A 138 -12.69 0.14 22.66
C ALA A 138 -12.47 1.66 22.47
N THR A 139 -11.99 2.11 21.32
CA THR A 139 -11.64 3.52 21.07
C THR A 139 -12.71 4.16 20.17
N PRO A 140 -13.46 5.18 20.64
CA PRO A 140 -14.55 5.78 19.87
C PRO A 140 -14.12 6.37 18.51
N GLU A 141 -12.97 7.03 18.48
CA GLU A 141 -12.38 7.61 17.27
C GLU A 141 -10.96 7.08 17.09
N PRO A 142 -10.79 5.85 16.53
CA PRO A 142 -9.52 5.16 16.56
C PRO A 142 -8.45 5.73 15.61
N TYR A 143 -8.76 6.77 14.84
CA TYR A 143 -7.85 7.41 13.91
C TYR A 143 -7.35 8.76 14.42
N GLY A 144 -6.10 9.11 14.07
CA GLY A 144 -5.55 10.42 14.36
C GLY A 144 -4.60 10.49 15.56
N VAL A 145 -3.91 11.63 15.65
CA VAL A 145 -2.83 11.86 16.63
C VAL A 145 -3.32 11.86 18.08
N HIS A 146 -4.61 12.17 18.31
CA HIS A 146 -5.21 12.16 19.64
C HIS A 146 -5.19 10.77 20.31
N ASN A 147 -5.12 9.69 19.53
CA ASN A 147 -5.00 8.32 20.05
C ASN A 147 -3.59 7.95 20.53
N LEU A 148 -2.60 8.74 20.18
CA LEU A 148 -1.25 8.50 20.65
C LEU A 148 -1.16 8.78 22.16
N PRO A 149 -0.32 8.05 22.91
CA PRO A 149 -0.11 8.30 24.31
C PRO A 149 0.44 9.72 24.53
N GLU A 150 0.15 10.30 25.68
CA GLU A 150 0.49 11.69 26.00
C GLU A 150 1.99 11.98 25.78
N TRP A 151 2.88 11.08 26.20
CA TRP A 151 4.31 11.26 26.03
C TRP A 151 4.71 11.39 24.54
N ALA A 152 4.03 10.66 23.64
CA ALA A 152 4.31 10.74 22.20
C ALA A 152 3.78 12.05 21.62
N ARG A 153 2.57 12.48 22.00
CA ARG A 153 2.01 13.77 21.57
C ARG A 153 2.86 14.94 22.03
N LEU A 154 3.34 14.93 23.26
CA LEU A 154 4.27 15.95 23.79
C LEU A 154 5.61 15.92 23.04
N SER A 155 6.12 14.72 22.75
CA SER A 155 7.36 14.55 21.97
C SER A 155 7.22 15.14 20.56
N TRP A 156 6.15 14.85 19.84
CA TRP A 156 5.89 15.41 18.50
C TRP A 156 5.75 16.96 18.54
N ARG A 157 5.11 17.51 19.55
CA ARG A 157 5.03 18.97 19.74
C ARG A 157 6.39 19.61 19.99
N SER A 158 7.25 18.94 20.76
CA SER A 158 8.58 19.48 21.08
C SER A 158 9.54 19.52 19.88
N THR A 159 9.27 18.76 18.82
CA THR A 159 10.08 18.69 17.60
C THR A 159 9.34 19.20 16.35
N ALA A 160 8.22 19.89 16.53
CA ALA A 160 7.40 20.37 15.41
C ALA A 160 8.16 21.33 14.48
N ASP A 161 9.02 22.18 15.04
CA ASP A 161 9.81 23.17 14.31
C ASP A 161 11.14 22.60 13.78
N ASP A 162 11.45 21.34 14.01
CA ASP A 162 12.68 20.74 13.53
C ASP A 162 12.71 20.73 11.99
N PRO A 163 13.84 21.11 11.36
CA PRO A 163 13.92 21.23 9.91
C PRO A 163 13.83 19.87 9.22
N ARG A 164 12.95 19.75 8.24
CA ARG A 164 12.80 18.60 7.34
C ARG A 164 13.47 18.92 6.01
N THR A 165 14.54 18.23 5.69
CA THR A 165 15.35 18.47 4.48
C THR A 165 14.72 17.92 3.20
N THR A 166 13.82 16.96 3.33
CA THR A 166 13.16 16.29 2.21
C THR A 166 11.68 16.19 2.48
N ARG A 167 10.87 16.53 1.49
CA ARG A 167 9.42 16.36 1.52
C ARG A 167 8.95 15.71 0.24
N TYR A 168 7.92 14.90 0.35
CA TYR A 168 7.25 14.27 -0.78
C TYR A 168 5.76 14.52 -0.72
N THR A 169 5.17 14.77 -1.87
CA THR A 169 3.72 14.79 -2.04
C THR A 169 3.15 13.38 -1.89
N LEU A 170 1.87 13.27 -1.53
CA LEU A 170 1.20 11.96 -1.48
C LEU A 170 1.34 11.21 -2.82
N ARG A 171 1.27 11.92 -3.96
CA ARG A 171 1.41 11.33 -5.29
C ARG A 171 2.78 10.72 -5.53
N GLN A 172 3.85 11.41 -5.13
CA GLN A 172 5.22 10.86 -5.23
C GLN A 172 5.35 9.60 -4.35
N LEU A 173 4.82 9.65 -3.14
CA LEU A 173 4.79 8.51 -2.24
C LEU A 173 3.97 7.34 -2.81
N GLN A 174 2.78 7.60 -3.35
CA GLN A 174 1.95 6.58 -4.01
C GLN A 174 2.73 5.81 -5.08
N ARG A 175 3.50 6.52 -5.90
CA ARG A 175 4.28 5.94 -7.00
C ARG A 175 5.64 5.39 -6.59
N GLY A 176 6.04 5.58 -5.34
CA GLY A 176 7.38 5.20 -4.88
C GLY A 176 8.51 6.07 -5.47
N GLU A 177 8.20 7.30 -5.90
CA GLU A 177 9.13 8.29 -6.44
C GLU A 177 9.89 8.99 -5.32
N VAL A 178 10.69 8.24 -4.62
CA VAL A 178 11.50 8.71 -3.50
C VAL A 178 12.97 8.33 -3.70
N HIS A 179 13.86 9.05 -3.04
CA HIS A 179 15.31 8.80 -3.17
C HIS A 179 15.77 7.50 -2.50
N ASP A 180 15.00 6.97 -1.54
CA ASP A 180 15.41 5.77 -0.80
C ASP A 180 14.98 4.48 -1.52
N PRO A 181 15.93 3.59 -1.90
CA PRO A 181 15.64 2.40 -2.68
C PRO A 181 14.88 1.32 -1.91
N LEU A 182 15.02 1.24 -0.58
CA LEU A 182 14.27 0.28 0.24
C LEU A 182 12.82 0.71 0.33
N TRP A 183 12.57 2.00 0.59
CA TRP A 183 11.21 2.52 0.67
C TRP A 183 10.48 2.39 -0.67
N ALA A 184 11.15 2.73 -1.77
CA ALA A 184 10.62 2.57 -3.12
C ALA A 184 10.26 1.09 -3.42
N ALA A 185 11.10 0.13 -3.02
CA ALA A 185 10.79 -1.30 -3.16
C ALA A 185 9.58 -1.72 -2.30
N CYS A 186 9.46 -1.20 -1.08
CA CYS A 186 8.29 -1.43 -0.22
C CYS A 186 7.00 -0.93 -0.88
N GLN A 187 7.01 0.28 -1.43
CA GLN A 187 5.85 0.85 -2.10
C GLN A 187 5.48 0.09 -3.38
N ARG A 188 6.48 -0.33 -4.18
CA ARG A 188 6.21 -1.21 -5.33
C ARG A 188 5.58 -2.54 -4.94
N SER A 189 5.98 -3.12 -3.81
CA SER A 189 5.34 -4.35 -3.30
C SER A 189 3.86 -4.13 -2.98
N LEU A 190 3.51 -3.00 -2.37
CA LEU A 190 2.13 -2.62 -2.12
C LEU A 190 1.35 -2.44 -3.43
N LEU A 191 1.87 -1.64 -4.37
CA LEU A 191 1.22 -1.37 -5.65
C LEU A 191 0.97 -2.64 -6.47
N ARG A 192 1.97 -3.52 -6.55
CA ARG A 192 1.94 -4.70 -7.44
C ARG A 192 1.29 -5.91 -6.80
N HIS A 193 1.45 -6.07 -5.49
CA HIS A 193 1.14 -7.32 -4.80
C HIS A 193 0.21 -7.17 -3.61
N GLY A 194 -0.13 -5.92 -3.22
CA GLY A 194 -0.95 -5.66 -2.05
C GLY A 194 -0.33 -6.14 -0.73
N GLU A 195 0.96 -6.38 -0.71
CA GLU A 195 1.67 -7.00 0.40
C GLU A 195 2.84 -6.14 0.86
N LEU A 196 3.02 -6.04 2.16
CA LEU A 196 4.19 -5.45 2.77
C LEU A 196 4.57 -6.25 4.02
N HIS A 197 5.76 -6.80 4.01
CA HIS A 197 6.28 -7.58 5.13
C HIS A 197 6.37 -6.70 6.40
N ASN A 198 5.88 -7.19 7.55
CA ASN A 198 5.74 -6.39 8.77
C ASN A 198 7.04 -5.68 9.20
N ASN A 199 8.19 -6.34 9.09
CA ASN A 199 9.46 -5.74 9.50
C ASN A 199 9.83 -4.49 8.66
N VAL A 200 9.66 -4.53 7.35
CA VAL A 200 9.91 -3.37 6.47
C VAL A 200 8.74 -2.37 6.52
N ARG A 201 7.50 -2.81 6.79
CA ARG A 201 6.33 -1.92 6.97
C ARG A 201 6.57 -0.90 8.08
N MET A 202 7.17 -1.33 9.20
CA MET A 202 7.53 -0.42 10.28
C MET A 202 8.58 0.62 9.86
N THR A 203 9.54 0.25 9.02
CA THR A 203 10.55 1.18 8.51
C THR A 203 9.95 2.13 7.46
N TRP A 204 9.11 1.59 6.57
CA TRP A 204 8.35 2.34 5.58
C TRP A 204 7.45 3.42 6.24
N GLY A 205 6.67 3.05 7.26
CA GLY A 205 5.80 3.99 7.97
C GLY A 205 6.58 5.05 8.76
N LYS A 206 7.69 4.67 9.42
CA LYS A 206 8.51 5.63 10.16
C LYS A 206 9.26 6.63 9.26
N ALA A 207 9.56 6.28 8.01
CA ALA A 207 10.18 7.21 7.07
C ALA A 207 9.25 8.39 6.72
N LEU A 208 7.94 8.18 6.70
CA LEU A 208 6.96 9.23 6.42
C LEU A 208 7.07 10.38 7.43
N THR A 209 7.38 10.10 8.69
CA THR A 209 7.55 11.13 9.72
C THR A 209 8.68 12.11 9.41
N LEU A 210 9.65 11.71 8.60
CA LEU A 210 10.79 12.54 8.19
C LEU A 210 10.52 13.32 6.89
N TRP A 211 9.47 12.92 6.14
CA TRP A 211 9.21 13.39 4.77
C TRP A 211 7.91 14.16 4.60
N THR A 212 7.18 14.38 5.67
CA THR A 212 5.92 15.12 5.72
C THR A 212 6.07 16.38 6.57
N ASP A 213 5.11 17.29 6.50
CA ASP A 213 5.19 18.59 7.20
C ASP A 213 5.09 18.41 8.72
N ASP A 214 4.25 17.50 9.17
CA ASP A 214 3.97 17.24 10.58
C ASP A 214 3.54 15.77 10.82
N VAL A 215 3.24 15.45 12.07
CA VAL A 215 2.82 14.11 12.48
C VAL A 215 1.42 13.76 11.99
N GLU A 216 0.53 14.74 11.90
CA GLU A 216 -0.84 14.60 11.39
C GLU A 216 -0.81 14.18 9.93
N GLN A 217 -0.03 14.87 9.11
CA GLN A 217 0.14 14.54 7.69
C GLN A 217 0.83 13.18 7.52
N SER A 218 1.83 12.87 8.35
CA SER A 218 2.52 11.58 8.33
C SER A 218 1.57 10.41 8.59
N MET A 219 0.72 10.54 9.62
CA MET A 219 -0.30 9.51 9.93
C MET A 219 -1.34 9.40 8.83
N ALA A 220 -1.83 10.53 8.32
CA ALA A 220 -2.83 10.56 7.25
C ALA A 220 -2.30 9.91 5.96
N TYR A 221 -1.06 10.24 5.56
CA TYR A 221 -0.44 9.65 4.38
C TYR A 221 -0.15 8.15 4.57
N GLY A 222 0.38 7.76 5.74
CA GLY A 222 0.61 6.35 6.06
C GLY A 222 -0.68 5.53 6.01
N GLN A 223 -1.77 6.05 6.59
CA GLN A 223 -3.07 5.40 6.57
C GLN A 223 -3.65 5.33 5.15
N ALA A 224 -3.62 6.43 4.40
CA ALA A 224 -4.13 6.47 3.02
C ALA A 224 -3.41 5.48 2.10
N LEU A 225 -2.07 5.42 2.16
CA LEU A 225 -1.28 4.48 1.37
C LEU A 225 -1.54 3.02 1.77
N ASN A 226 -1.65 2.77 3.07
CA ASN A 226 -1.92 1.43 3.59
C ASN A 226 -3.32 0.94 3.20
N ASP A 227 -4.34 1.78 3.37
CA ASP A 227 -5.73 1.43 3.05
C ASP A 227 -5.98 1.24 1.56
N ALA A 228 -5.30 2.04 0.72
CA ALA A 228 -5.45 1.96 -0.72
C ALA A 228 -4.79 0.70 -1.31
N TYR A 229 -3.61 0.33 -0.82
CA TYR A 229 -2.78 -0.65 -1.51
C TYR A 229 -2.56 -1.97 -0.76
N ALA A 230 -2.65 -2.00 0.57
CA ALA A 230 -2.47 -3.26 1.29
C ALA A 230 -3.75 -4.09 1.30
N LEU A 231 -3.67 -5.38 0.98
CA LEU A 231 -4.80 -6.30 1.06
C LEU A 231 -5.38 -6.43 2.47
N ASP A 232 -4.58 -6.13 3.49
CA ASP A 232 -4.97 -6.07 4.90
C ASP A 232 -5.04 -4.64 5.46
N GLY A 233 -5.13 -3.64 4.59
CA GLY A 233 -4.96 -2.22 4.94
C GLY A 233 -5.90 -1.71 6.03
N ARG A 234 -7.15 -2.12 5.99
CA ARG A 234 -8.20 -1.73 6.95
C ARG A 234 -8.37 -2.70 8.12
N ASP A 235 -7.54 -3.73 8.21
CA ASP A 235 -7.50 -4.59 9.40
C ASP A 235 -7.04 -3.77 10.62
N PRO A 236 -7.67 -3.93 11.80
CA PRO A 236 -7.25 -3.26 13.02
C PRO A 236 -5.76 -3.35 13.32
N SER A 237 -5.14 -4.51 13.04
CA SER A 237 -3.69 -4.69 13.22
C SER A 237 -2.87 -3.80 12.27
N SER A 238 -3.39 -3.54 11.07
CA SER A 238 -2.74 -2.71 10.06
C SER A 238 -2.87 -1.22 10.41
N VAL A 239 -4.08 -0.80 10.81
CA VAL A 239 -4.37 0.58 11.29
C VAL A 239 -3.49 0.93 12.49
N VAL A 240 -3.49 0.07 13.52
CA VAL A 240 -2.64 0.24 14.70
C VAL A 240 -1.15 0.20 14.34
N GLY A 241 -0.75 -0.59 13.34
CA GLY A 241 0.61 -0.64 12.83
C GLY A 241 1.09 0.72 12.31
N VAL A 242 0.24 1.48 11.61
CA VAL A 242 0.53 2.86 11.20
C VAL A 242 0.71 3.76 12.43
N GLN A 243 -0.20 3.70 13.40
CA GLN A 243 -0.12 4.50 14.62
C GLN A 243 1.09 4.12 15.49
N TRP A 244 1.49 2.85 15.47
CA TRP A 244 2.69 2.37 16.17
C TRP A 244 3.96 3.01 15.61
N CYS A 245 4.00 3.33 14.32
CA CYS A 245 5.10 4.10 13.77
C CYS A 245 5.25 5.47 14.44
N HIS A 246 4.20 6.01 15.03
CA HIS A 246 4.14 7.33 15.66
C HIS A 246 4.15 7.29 17.19
N GLY A 247 4.29 6.10 17.80
CA GLY A 247 4.47 5.93 19.26
C GLY A 247 3.35 5.22 19.98
N LEU A 248 2.25 4.79 19.30
CA LEU A 248 1.22 3.99 19.94
C LEU A 248 1.81 2.64 20.41
N PHE A 249 1.49 2.22 21.63
CA PHE A 249 1.99 1.00 22.29
C PHE A 249 3.51 0.92 22.45
N ASP A 250 4.21 2.03 22.22
CA ASP A 250 5.66 2.13 22.43
C ASP A 250 5.95 2.84 23.75
N ARG A 251 7.19 2.94 24.11
CA ARG A 251 7.70 3.71 25.26
C ARG A 251 8.60 4.83 24.77
N PRO A 252 8.89 5.85 25.62
CA PRO A 252 9.90 6.85 25.29
C PRO A 252 11.28 6.23 25.10
N PHE A 253 12.02 6.66 24.06
CA PHE A 253 13.40 6.28 23.76
C PHE A 253 14.31 7.47 23.95
N HIS A 254 15.36 7.30 24.74
CA HIS A 254 16.36 8.33 25.03
C HIS A 254 17.71 7.97 24.40
N PRO A 255 18.50 8.97 23.99
CA PRO A 255 18.20 10.40 23.94
C PRO A 255 17.18 10.75 22.83
N PRO A 256 16.52 11.91 22.92
CA PRO A 256 15.62 12.36 21.85
C PRO A 256 16.39 12.53 20.51
N ALA A 257 15.75 12.16 19.42
CA ALA A 257 16.28 12.33 18.07
C ALA A 257 15.63 13.54 17.37
N PRO A 258 16.31 14.23 16.45
CA PRO A 258 15.70 15.28 15.62
C PRO A 258 14.44 14.77 14.94
N ILE A 259 13.42 15.61 14.83
CA ILE A 259 12.09 15.35 14.25
C ILE A 259 11.27 14.32 15.05
N LEU A 260 11.86 13.20 15.44
CA LEU A 260 11.19 12.07 16.10
C LEU A 260 11.04 12.25 17.62
N GLY A 261 11.85 13.14 18.22
CA GLY A 261 11.89 13.29 19.67
C GLY A 261 12.15 11.96 20.37
N LEU A 262 11.27 11.57 21.28
CA LEU A 262 11.35 10.31 22.04
C LEU A 262 10.74 9.11 21.32
N VAL A 263 10.19 9.28 20.11
CA VAL A 263 9.65 8.17 19.33
C VAL A 263 10.77 7.33 18.76
N ARG A 264 10.61 6.01 18.84
CA ARG A 264 11.65 5.06 18.40
C ARG A 264 12.07 5.29 16.96
N GLN A 265 13.34 5.57 16.77
CA GLN A 265 13.93 5.71 15.44
C GLN A 265 14.07 4.35 14.75
N ARG A 266 13.87 4.35 13.43
CA ARG A 266 14.13 3.19 12.57
C ARG A 266 14.69 3.67 11.24
N ASP A 267 16.02 3.73 11.18
CA ASP A 267 16.74 4.27 10.04
C ASP A 267 16.71 3.33 8.83
N LEU A 268 16.38 3.86 7.66
CA LEU A 268 16.31 3.15 6.39
C LEU A 268 17.66 2.54 5.97
N ARG A 269 18.74 3.30 6.10
CA ARG A 269 20.09 2.83 5.72
C ARG A 269 20.54 1.66 6.60
N THR A 270 20.33 1.78 7.90
CA THR A 270 20.63 0.70 8.85
C THR A 270 19.78 -0.53 8.58
N HIS A 271 18.53 -0.38 8.19
CA HIS A 271 17.71 -1.53 7.82
C HIS A 271 18.19 -2.16 6.52
N MET A 272 18.45 -1.35 5.51
CA MET A 272 18.93 -1.80 4.20
C MET A 272 20.27 -2.55 4.30
N SER A 273 21.19 -2.10 5.18
CA SER A 273 22.49 -2.78 5.36
C SER A 273 22.39 -4.20 5.96
N ARG A 274 21.25 -4.56 6.55
CA ARG A 274 20.97 -5.86 7.16
C ARG A 274 20.03 -6.74 6.31
N LEU A 275 19.53 -6.20 5.19
CA LEU A 275 18.61 -6.87 4.31
C LEU A 275 19.34 -7.23 3.00
N ASP A 276 19.17 -8.45 2.53
CA ASP A 276 19.56 -8.80 1.17
C ASP A 276 18.61 -8.07 0.19
N MET A 277 19.09 -6.92 -0.30
CA MET A 277 18.30 -6.03 -1.15
C MET A 277 18.02 -6.65 -2.52
N ASP A 278 18.91 -7.48 -3.04
CA ASP A 278 18.71 -8.11 -4.35
C ASP A 278 17.63 -9.19 -4.26
N ALA A 279 17.68 -10.03 -3.23
CA ALA A 279 16.63 -11.00 -2.96
C ALA A 279 15.28 -10.31 -2.65
N TYR A 280 15.29 -9.20 -1.88
CA TYR A 280 14.07 -8.44 -1.60
C TYR A 280 13.50 -7.81 -2.87
N ARG A 281 14.32 -7.20 -3.72
CA ARG A 281 13.89 -6.64 -5.01
C ARG A 281 13.38 -7.72 -5.95
N ALA A 282 14.04 -8.87 -6.06
CA ALA A 282 13.55 -9.99 -6.86
C ALA A 282 12.12 -10.40 -6.46
N HIS A 283 11.77 -10.24 -5.17
CA HIS A 283 10.42 -10.47 -4.68
C HIS A 283 9.45 -9.33 -5.00
N THR A 284 9.84 -8.06 -4.77
CA THR A 284 8.97 -6.90 -4.93
C THR A 284 8.79 -6.49 -6.39
N ASP A 285 9.78 -6.73 -7.23
CA ASP A 285 9.79 -6.29 -8.64
C ASP A 285 9.27 -7.37 -9.61
N ARG A 286 8.85 -8.54 -9.09
CA ARG A 286 8.18 -9.54 -9.92
C ARG A 286 6.94 -8.93 -10.60
N PRO A 287 6.58 -9.39 -11.82
CA PRO A 287 5.42 -8.87 -12.55
C PRO A 287 4.13 -8.96 -11.74
N ALA A 288 3.26 -7.97 -11.86
CA ALA A 288 1.97 -7.96 -11.18
C ALA A 288 1.05 -9.09 -11.65
N SER A 289 1.13 -9.46 -12.94
CA SER A 289 0.36 -10.56 -13.53
C SER A 289 1.25 -11.69 -14.05
N GLU A 290 0.65 -12.80 -14.43
CA GLU A 290 1.33 -13.94 -15.05
C GLU A 290 1.32 -13.89 -16.59
N THR A 291 0.85 -12.77 -17.18
CA THR A 291 0.84 -12.59 -18.63
C THR A 291 2.27 -12.48 -19.15
N SER A 292 2.57 -13.22 -20.20
CA SER A 292 3.89 -13.22 -20.85
C SER A 292 4.05 -12.14 -21.93
N HIS A 293 2.99 -11.36 -22.17
CA HIS A 293 2.97 -10.34 -23.21
C HIS A 293 2.74 -8.96 -22.62
N PRO A 294 3.37 -7.91 -23.17
CA PRO A 294 3.13 -6.55 -22.75
C PRO A 294 1.69 -6.12 -23.09
N ILE A 295 1.16 -5.21 -22.27
CA ILE A 295 -0.09 -4.52 -22.58
C ILE A 295 0.24 -3.42 -23.58
N VAL A 296 -0.39 -3.46 -24.74
CA VAL A 296 -0.21 -2.45 -25.77
C VAL A 296 -1.26 -1.34 -25.59
N VAL A 297 -0.77 -0.11 -25.40
CA VAL A 297 -1.60 1.09 -25.37
C VAL A 297 -1.46 1.82 -26.71
N ILE A 298 -2.57 2.02 -27.42
CA ILE A 298 -2.58 2.71 -28.71
C ILE A 298 -2.87 4.20 -28.51
N GLY A 299 -1.88 5.03 -28.83
CA GLY A 299 -1.92 6.48 -28.71
C GLY A 299 -1.19 7.03 -27.49
N ALA A 300 -0.15 7.86 -27.73
CA ALA A 300 0.61 8.58 -26.70
C ALA A 300 0.06 10.01 -26.45
N GLY A 301 -1.27 10.16 -26.50
CA GLY A 301 -1.96 11.37 -26.05
C GLY A 301 -2.27 11.30 -24.54
N LEU A 302 -3.02 12.27 -24.04
CA LEU A 302 -3.37 12.39 -22.61
C LEU A 302 -3.94 11.09 -22.03
N ALA A 303 -4.98 10.53 -22.66
CA ALA A 303 -5.64 9.32 -22.16
C ALA A 303 -4.72 8.09 -22.17
N GLY A 304 -3.96 7.91 -23.27
CA GLY A 304 -3.02 6.78 -23.38
C GLY A 304 -1.87 6.91 -22.39
N ALA A 305 -1.34 8.10 -22.17
CA ALA A 305 -0.27 8.32 -21.19
C ALA A 305 -0.74 8.03 -19.76
N VAL A 306 -1.96 8.47 -19.40
CA VAL A 306 -2.56 8.16 -18.08
C VAL A 306 -2.75 6.65 -17.93
N ALA A 307 -3.34 5.99 -18.92
CA ALA A 307 -3.54 4.53 -18.88
C ALA A 307 -2.23 3.76 -18.77
N ALA A 308 -1.23 4.11 -19.62
CA ALA A 308 0.07 3.49 -19.61
C ALA A 308 0.79 3.67 -18.26
N ARG A 309 0.76 4.87 -17.72
CA ARG A 309 1.38 5.18 -16.42
C ARG A 309 0.73 4.40 -15.30
N LEU A 310 -0.59 4.35 -15.20
CA LEU A 310 -1.30 3.56 -14.19
C LEU A 310 -0.95 2.08 -14.28
N LEU A 311 -0.96 1.51 -15.47
CA LEU A 311 -0.60 0.12 -15.69
C LEU A 311 0.85 -0.17 -15.28
N ALA A 312 1.79 0.69 -15.69
CA ALA A 312 3.20 0.54 -15.34
C ALA A 312 3.47 0.68 -13.84
N ASP A 313 2.82 1.63 -13.16
CA ASP A 313 2.93 1.80 -11.70
C ASP A 313 2.48 0.54 -10.97
N HIS A 314 1.49 -0.15 -11.47
CA HIS A 314 1.03 -1.44 -10.94
C HIS A 314 1.84 -2.65 -11.43
N GLY A 315 2.92 -2.42 -12.15
CA GLY A 315 3.90 -3.46 -12.53
C GLY A 315 3.50 -4.32 -13.71
N PHE A 316 2.62 -3.82 -14.56
CA PHE A 316 2.42 -4.41 -15.87
C PHE A 316 3.56 -3.99 -16.81
N ASP A 317 3.92 -4.89 -17.70
CA ASP A 317 4.76 -4.57 -18.85
C ASP A 317 3.89 -3.83 -19.88
N VAL A 318 4.29 -2.62 -20.26
CA VAL A 318 3.47 -1.73 -21.08
C VAL A 318 4.28 -1.18 -22.23
N VAL A 319 3.73 -1.27 -23.43
CA VAL A 319 4.27 -0.64 -24.63
C VAL A 319 3.23 0.33 -25.20
N VAL A 320 3.63 1.57 -25.46
CA VAL A 320 2.78 2.58 -26.08
C VAL A 320 3.13 2.71 -27.54
N LEU A 321 2.15 2.55 -28.44
CA LEU A 321 2.30 2.76 -29.87
C LEU A 321 1.60 4.05 -30.29
N ASP A 322 2.30 4.95 -30.98
CA ASP A 322 1.70 6.20 -31.49
C ASP A 322 2.08 6.44 -32.96
N LYS A 323 1.09 6.85 -33.75
CA LYS A 323 1.29 7.20 -35.17
C LYS A 323 2.05 8.50 -35.36
N GLY A 324 2.01 9.39 -34.38
CA GLY A 324 2.74 10.65 -34.39
C GLY A 324 4.24 10.45 -34.24
N ARG A 325 5.01 11.43 -34.69
CA ARG A 325 6.48 11.42 -34.50
C ARG A 325 6.90 11.80 -33.09
N ARG A 326 5.98 12.27 -32.26
CA ARG A 326 6.18 12.73 -30.88
C ARG A 326 4.96 12.41 -30.06
N VAL A 327 5.16 12.25 -28.77
CA VAL A 327 4.06 12.11 -27.80
C VAL A 327 3.29 13.42 -27.63
N GLY A 328 2.10 13.37 -27.03
CA GLY A 328 1.29 14.54 -26.73
C GLY A 328 -0.07 14.55 -27.44
N GLY A 329 -0.22 13.95 -28.59
CA GLY A 329 -1.48 13.89 -29.32
C GLY A 329 -2.09 15.29 -29.51
N ARG A 330 -3.32 15.51 -29.02
CA ARG A 330 -4.01 16.81 -29.08
C ARG A 330 -3.47 17.87 -28.12
N CYS A 331 -2.55 17.53 -27.22
CA CYS A 331 -1.84 18.46 -26.36
C CYS A 331 -0.50 18.85 -27.02
N SER A 332 -0.52 19.27 -28.28
CA SER A 332 0.67 19.45 -29.11
C SER A 332 1.20 20.90 -29.12
N ARG A 333 2.47 21.02 -29.45
CA ARG A 333 3.15 22.31 -29.72
C ARG A 333 3.75 22.33 -31.12
N ARG A 334 3.90 23.48 -31.69
CA ARG A 334 4.53 23.70 -32.99
C ARG A 334 5.58 24.79 -32.88
N ALA A 335 6.74 24.53 -33.43
CA ALA A 335 7.73 25.56 -33.66
C ALA A 335 7.35 26.36 -34.91
N LEU A 336 7.32 27.68 -34.78
CA LEU A 336 7.15 28.65 -35.86
C LEU A 336 8.36 29.57 -35.77
N ASP A 337 9.34 29.36 -36.64
CA ASP A 337 10.65 29.99 -36.60
C ASP A 337 11.29 29.82 -35.21
N ASP A 338 11.62 30.92 -34.52
CA ASP A 338 12.24 30.93 -33.20
C ASP A 338 11.23 30.86 -32.02
N VAL A 339 9.92 30.72 -32.31
CA VAL A 339 8.86 30.70 -31.31
C VAL A 339 8.19 29.35 -31.24
N VAL A 340 8.06 28.78 -30.04
CA VAL A 340 7.29 27.57 -29.79
C VAL A 340 5.89 27.95 -29.32
N VAL A 341 4.87 27.57 -30.13
CA VAL A 341 3.47 27.83 -29.82
C VAL A 341 2.79 26.53 -29.41
N THR A 342 2.17 26.53 -28.25
CA THR A 342 1.27 25.46 -27.80
C THR A 342 -0.12 25.75 -28.36
N HIS A 343 -0.58 24.93 -29.29
CA HIS A 343 -1.85 25.13 -29.99
C HIS A 343 -2.89 24.04 -29.71
N GLY A 344 -2.56 23.09 -28.84
CA GLY A 344 -3.41 21.97 -28.50
C GLY A 344 -4.30 22.20 -27.26
N ALA A 345 -4.91 21.14 -26.79
CA ALA A 345 -5.71 21.16 -25.58
C ALA A 345 -4.81 21.45 -24.35
N ARG A 346 -5.19 22.44 -23.57
CA ARG A 346 -4.47 22.85 -22.37
C ARG A 346 -5.27 22.62 -21.10
N HIS A 347 -6.57 22.47 -21.21
CA HIS A 347 -7.49 22.31 -20.10
C HIS A 347 -8.17 20.94 -20.19
N VAL A 348 -8.25 20.27 -19.06
CA VAL A 348 -9.01 19.05 -18.88
C VAL A 348 -10.17 19.40 -17.95
N HIS A 349 -11.38 19.38 -18.49
CA HIS A 349 -12.62 19.61 -17.77
C HIS A 349 -13.20 18.26 -17.34
N ASP A 350 -14.06 18.25 -16.35
CA ASP A 350 -14.77 17.05 -15.85
C ASP A 350 -13.82 15.87 -15.54
N TRP A 351 -12.64 16.19 -15.06
CA TRP A 351 -11.63 15.21 -14.74
C TRP A 351 -11.95 14.51 -13.40
N PRO A 352 -11.63 13.22 -13.28
CA PRO A 352 -11.91 12.45 -12.08
C PRO A 352 -11.16 13.02 -10.87
N GLU A 353 -11.79 12.93 -9.70
CA GLU A 353 -11.21 13.42 -8.43
C GLU A 353 -9.82 12.85 -8.16
N TRP A 354 -9.58 11.58 -8.50
CA TRP A 354 -8.29 10.93 -8.34
C TRP A 354 -7.16 11.58 -9.16
N MET A 355 -7.47 12.27 -10.25
CA MET A 355 -6.44 13.00 -11.02
C MET A 355 -5.91 14.24 -10.30
N LYS A 356 -6.54 14.72 -9.23
CA LYS A 356 -5.98 15.79 -8.40
C LYS A 356 -4.59 15.46 -7.88
N ALA A 357 -4.35 14.20 -7.56
CA ALA A 357 -3.04 13.73 -7.12
C ALA A 357 -1.96 13.81 -8.21
N TRP A 358 -2.33 14.02 -9.48
CA TRP A 358 -1.42 14.19 -10.62
C TRP A 358 -1.06 15.66 -10.87
N CYS A 359 -1.66 16.56 -10.12
CA CYS A 359 -1.35 17.99 -10.17
C CYS A 359 -0.07 18.25 -9.33
N ASP A 360 1.04 18.53 -10.00
CA ASP A 360 2.34 18.74 -9.37
C ASP A 360 2.65 20.22 -9.07
N GLY A 361 1.77 21.13 -9.50
CA GLY A 361 1.96 22.58 -9.34
C GLY A 361 2.93 23.22 -10.34
N GLU A 362 3.71 22.42 -11.06
CA GLU A 362 4.69 22.89 -12.06
C GLU A 362 4.18 22.65 -13.48
N ASN A 363 3.98 21.41 -13.86
CA ASN A 363 3.55 21.02 -15.21
C ASN A 363 2.01 20.96 -15.32
N THR A 364 1.34 20.79 -14.20
CA THR A 364 -0.10 20.71 -14.06
C THR A 364 -0.60 21.61 -12.93
N VAL A 365 -1.50 22.51 -13.20
CA VAL A 365 -2.03 23.49 -12.23
C VAL A 365 -3.54 23.47 -12.24
N MET A 366 -4.15 23.50 -11.04
CA MET A 366 -5.59 23.74 -10.91
C MET A 366 -5.91 25.19 -11.22
N VAL A 367 -6.85 25.40 -12.13
CA VAL A 367 -7.33 26.72 -12.51
C VAL A 367 -8.84 26.74 -12.36
N GLN A 368 -9.35 27.80 -11.74
CA GLN A 368 -10.78 28.07 -11.70
C GLN A 368 -11.13 28.98 -12.87
N ASP A 369 -11.79 28.40 -13.87
CA ASP A 369 -12.32 29.15 -15.00
C ASP A 369 -13.85 29.12 -14.91
N GLY A 370 -14.41 30.24 -14.46
CA GLY A 370 -15.84 30.30 -14.14
C GLY A 370 -16.23 29.50 -12.91
N SER A 371 -17.30 28.71 -13.02
CA SER A 371 -17.82 27.90 -11.90
C SER A 371 -17.21 26.50 -11.79
N THR A 372 -16.48 26.05 -12.82
CA THR A 372 -15.96 24.66 -12.88
C THR A 372 -14.44 24.67 -12.81
N PRO A 373 -13.83 23.97 -11.83
CA PRO A 373 -12.38 23.83 -11.78
C PRO A 373 -11.90 22.98 -12.96
N SER A 374 -10.79 23.37 -13.57
CA SER A 374 -10.13 22.62 -14.63
C SER A 374 -8.65 22.37 -14.32
N LEU A 375 -8.11 21.24 -14.80
CA LEU A 375 -6.69 20.96 -14.77
C LEU A 375 -6.04 21.62 -16.00
N ARG A 376 -5.13 22.55 -15.77
CA ARG A 376 -4.34 23.19 -16.82
C ARG A 376 -3.00 22.49 -16.97
N LEU A 377 -2.70 22.09 -18.21
CA LEU A 377 -1.37 21.60 -18.58
C LEU A 377 -0.50 22.80 -18.98
N MET A 378 0.58 23.04 -18.28
CA MET A 378 1.49 24.16 -18.55
C MET A 378 2.27 23.92 -19.84
N ASP A 379 2.83 22.74 -20.02
CA ASP A 379 3.35 22.23 -21.28
C ASP A 379 2.81 20.81 -21.53
N GLY A 380 1.80 20.68 -22.38
CA GLY A 380 1.13 19.40 -22.60
C GLY A 380 2.05 18.27 -23.07
N PRO A 381 2.90 18.47 -24.09
CA PRO A 381 3.85 17.43 -24.51
C PRO A 381 4.86 17.01 -23.45
N GLU A 382 5.43 17.96 -22.69
CA GLU A 382 6.40 17.67 -21.64
C GLU A 382 5.72 16.97 -20.46
N THR A 383 4.52 17.39 -20.07
CA THR A 383 3.72 16.72 -19.04
C THR A 383 3.47 15.25 -19.42
N ILE A 384 3.05 15.00 -20.67
CA ILE A 384 2.77 13.66 -21.17
C ILE A 384 4.06 12.83 -21.26
N ALA A 385 5.15 13.41 -21.73
CA ALA A 385 6.46 12.76 -21.76
C ALA A 385 6.93 12.37 -20.34
N GLY A 386 6.73 13.26 -19.37
CA GLY A 386 7.01 12.98 -17.95
C GLY A 386 6.20 11.80 -17.41
N TRP A 387 4.91 11.71 -17.75
CA TRP A 387 4.09 10.56 -17.35
C TRP A 387 4.49 9.25 -18.03
N LEU A 388 5.05 9.31 -19.23
CA LEU A 388 5.56 8.14 -19.98
C LEU A 388 7.00 7.79 -19.65
N ASN A 389 7.65 8.52 -18.75
CA ASN A 389 9.03 8.23 -18.37
C ASN A 389 9.17 6.80 -17.82
N GLY A 390 10.16 6.04 -18.37
CA GLY A 390 10.38 4.64 -18.00
C GLY A 390 9.38 3.64 -18.60
N ILE A 391 8.57 4.06 -19.58
CA ILE A 391 7.66 3.20 -20.34
C ILE A 391 8.16 3.17 -21.79
N ASP A 392 8.12 2.00 -22.42
CA ASP A 392 8.49 1.84 -23.83
C ASP A 392 7.48 2.54 -24.74
N VAL A 393 7.94 3.53 -25.51
CA VAL A 393 7.11 4.29 -26.44
C VAL A 393 7.67 4.19 -27.84
N VAL A 394 6.88 3.64 -28.76
CA VAL A 394 7.20 3.53 -30.20
C VAL A 394 6.35 4.54 -30.97
N THR A 395 7.00 5.57 -31.50
CA THR A 395 6.38 6.61 -32.31
C THR A 395 6.51 6.35 -33.80
N GLY A 396 5.69 7.01 -34.62
CA GLY A 396 5.71 6.82 -36.08
C GLY A 396 5.12 5.50 -36.55
N THR A 397 4.38 4.79 -35.70
CA THR A 397 3.82 3.46 -35.98
C THR A 397 2.31 3.55 -36.12
N THR A 398 1.78 3.13 -37.26
CA THR A 398 0.33 3.01 -37.50
C THR A 398 -0.11 1.57 -37.21
N VAL A 399 -1.11 1.41 -36.33
CA VAL A 399 -1.73 0.14 -35.97
C VAL A 399 -3.04 -0.03 -36.73
#